data_4f0147ff067e1896468e23e8c87ae52b
#
_entry.id   4f0147ff067e1896468e23e8c87ae52b
#
_cell.length_a   1.000
_cell.length_b   1.000
_cell.length_c   1.000
_cell.angle_alpha   90.00
_cell.angle_beta   90.00
_cell.angle_gamma   90.00
#
_symmetry.space_group_name_H-M   'P 1'
#
loop_
_entity.id
_entity.type
_entity.pdbx_description
1 polymer ?
#
loop_
_entity_poly.entity_id
_entity_poly.type
_entity_poly.pdbx_seq_one_letter_code
_entity_poly.pdbx_strand_id
1 'polypeptide(L)'
;SAMADNEIQIEQSGTNFSLGIEQMGANNVVEMLDNASFINTTYSGLLFIQHNEGDNAENNITIDEMSGTGNGVKICQGCAFDYPESYTNHDYWYDTWEDGGHSVNLTMYGDNNGLSVQQTNQGNAGNNGHSFDLHLAGDDNEVTAIQQHDGAKTIDLTIYNDENDVFIRQKGSGATHNATIELDGTYGTDLTLKQFNSTSTYTLYQNCLTVGGCSVTVTQQ
;
A
#
# COMPACT_ATOMS: atom_id res chain seq x y z
N SER A 1 11.92 -14.33 -27.66
CA SER A 1 11.34 -13.93 -26.37
C SER A 1 11.03 -12.46 -26.46
N ALA A 2 9.79 -12.06 -26.34
CA ALA A 2 9.45 -10.67 -26.08
C ALA A 2 10.05 -10.35 -24.70
N MET A 3 10.94 -9.37 -24.63
CA MET A 3 11.28 -8.81 -23.33
C MET A 3 10.01 -8.07 -22.86
N ALA A 4 9.50 -8.45 -21.73
CA ALA A 4 8.46 -7.67 -21.08
C ALA A 4 9.12 -6.38 -20.59
N ASP A 5 8.57 -5.27 -21.00
CA ASP A 5 9.14 -3.97 -20.68
C ASP A 5 8.66 -3.49 -19.32
N ASN A 6 9.54 -2.85 -18.57
CA ASN A 6 9.13 -2.06 -17.41
C ASN A 6 8.67 -0.69 -17.90
N GLU A 7 7.57 -0.21 -17.39
CA GLU A 7 6.99 1.07 -17.76
C GLU A 7 6.94 2.03 -16.57
N ILE A 8 7.35 3.27 -16.79
CA ILE A 8 7.24 4.36 -15.84
C ILE A 8 6.68 5.57 -16.59
N GLN A 9 5.48 5.97 -16.23
CA GLN A 9 4.86 7.21 -16.73
C GLN A 9 4.62 8.14 -15.55
N ILE A 10 5.22 9.32 -15.55
CA ILE A 10 5.04 10.30 -14.47
C ILE A 10 4.88 11.69 -15.07
N GLU A 11 3.77 12.32 -14.78
CA GLU A 11 3.55 13.74 -14.98
C GLU A 11 3.52 14.43 -13.62
N GLN A 12 4.36 15.43 -13.41
CA GLN A 12 4.53 16.08 -12.11
C GLN A 12 4.22 17.58 -12.19
N SER A 13 3.45 18.06 -11.23
CA SER A 13 3.29 19.49 -10.97
C SER A 13 3.49 19.78 -9.49
N GLY A 14 4.25 20.84 -9.13
CA GLY A 14 4.48 21.21 -7.73
C GLY A 14 5.93 21.55 -7.40
N THR A 15 6.21 21.84 -6.14
CA THR A 15 7.53 22.22 -5.62
C THR A 15 8.02 21.22 -4.57
N ASN A 16 9.35 20.99 -4.53
CA ASN A 16 10.00 20.11 -3.54
C ASN A 16 9.57 18.64 -3.56
N PHE A 17 9.42 18.09 -4.72
CA PHE A 17 9.07 16.71 -4.92
C PHE A 17 10.33 15.80 -4.88
N SER A 18 10.24 14.66 -4.23
CA SER A 18 11.26 13.61 -4.24
C SER A 18 10.62 12.26 -4.57
N LEU A 19 11.10 11.61 -5.61
CA LEU A 19 10.61 10.31 -6.05
C LEU A 19 11.79 9.37 -6.28
N GLY A 20 11.74 8.20 -5.65
CA GLY A 20 12.61 7.06 -5.95
C GLY A 20 11.80 5.92 -6.55
N ILE A 21 12.25 5.39 -7.67
CA ILE A 21 11.68 4.18 -8.28
C ILE A 21 12.79 3.19 -8.55
N GLU A 22 12.62 1.98 -8.08
CA GLU A 22 13.50 0.86 -8.38
C GLU A 22 12.67 -0.31 -8.93
N GLN A 23 12.97 -0.71 -10.16
CA GLN A 23 12.30 -1.84 -10.81
C GLN A 23 13.34 -2.89 -11.19
N MET A 24 13.16 -4.11 -10.73
CA MET A 24 14.04 -5.25 -11.05
C MET A 24 13.20 -6.36 -11.69
N GLY A 25 13.78 -6.99 -12.71
CA GLY A 25 13.09 -7.99 -13.51
C GLY A 25 12.24 -7.39 -14.62
N ALA A 26 11.10 -7.97 -14.91
CA ALA A 26 10.20 -7.58 -16.00
C ALA A 26 8.76 -7.42 -15.52
N ASN A 27 7.90 -6.85 -16.35
CA ASN A 27 6.48 -6.68 -16.03
C ASN A 27 6.22 -5.85 -14.74
N ASN A 28 6.93 -4.75 -14.56
CA ASN A 28 6.70 -3.82 -13.47
C ASN A 28 6.20 -2.49 -14.05
N VAL A 29 5.11 -1.96 -13.52
CA VAL A 29 4.51 -0.71 -14.00
C VAL A 29 4.28 0.25 -12.83
N VAL A 30 4.71 1.48 -13.02
CA VAL A 30 4.31 2.63 -12.18
C VAL A 30 3.66 3.65 -13.09
N GLU A 31 2.43 3.95 -12.88
CA GLU A 31 1.63 4.85 -13.70
C GLU A 31 0.97 5.94 -12.87
N MET A 32 1.02 7.16 -13.36
CA MET A 32 0.12 8.23 -12.94
C MET A 32 -0.92 8.45 -14.03
N LEU A 33 -2.18 8.50 -13.69
CA LEU A 33 -3.24 8.74 -14.65
C LEU A 33 -3.21 10.16 -15.19
N ASP A 34 -3.77 10.38 -16.37
CA ASP A 34 -3.71 11.64 -17.15
C ASP A 34 -4.13 12.91 -16.37
N ASN A 35 -4.89 12.77 -15.30
CA ASN A 35 -5.29 13.88 -14.44
C ASN A 35 -4.68 13.82 -13.04
N ALA A 36 -3.79 12.87 -12.80
CA ALA A 36 -3.11 12.78 -11.53
C ALA A 36 -2.20 13.99 -11.33
N SER A 37 -2.21 14.56 -10.14
CA SER A 37 -1.40 15.72 -9.83
C SER A 37 -0.83 15.64 -8.43
N PHE A 38 0.47 15.95 -8.30
CA PHE A 38 1.10 16.20 -7.01
C PHE A 38 1.00 17.69 -6.71
N ILE A 39 -0.05 18.10 -6.01
CA ILE A 39 -0.32 19.51 -5.73
C ILE A 39 0.26 19.91 -4.37
N ASN A 40 1.13 20.92 -4.34
CA ASN A 40 1.70 21.54 -3.12
C ASN A 40 2.47 20.59 -2.17
N THR A 41 3.14 19.58 -2.68
CA THR A 41 3.91 18.66 -1.86
C THR A 41 5.25 19.26 -1.43
N THR A 42 5.33 19.86 -0.24
CA THR A 42 6.55 20.52 0.23
C THR A 42 7.59 19.56 0.82
N TYR A 43 7.20 18.37 1.27
CA TYR A 43 8.06 17.32 1.82
C TYR A 43 7.47 15.94 1.58
N SER A 44 7.24 15.57 0.36
CA SER A 44 6.77 14.22 0.04
C SER A 44 7.94 13.34 -0.35
N GLY A 45 8.12 12.24 0.35
CA GLY A 45 9.00 11.18 -0.05
C GLY A 45 8.19 10.04 -0.66
N LEU A 46 8.42 9.74 -1.91
CA LEU A 46 7.82 8.58 -2.57
C LEU A 46 8.92 7.57 -2.89
N LEU A 47 8.73 6.33 -2.50
CA LEU A 47 9.61 5.23 -2.82
C LEU A 47 8.80 4.04 -3.31
N PHE A 48 8.97 3.69 -4.57
CA PHE A 48 8.33 2.54 -5.19
C PHE A 48 9.40 1.51 -5.58
N ILE A 49 9.27 0.30 -5.06
CA ILE A 49 10.16 -0.81 -5.36
C ILE A 49 9.30 -1.95 -5.91
N GLN A 50 9.64 -2.39 -7.11
CA GLN A 50 8.97 -3.52 -7.74
C GLN A 50 10.03 -4.54 -8.17
N HIS A 51 9.88 -5.75 -7.71
CA HIS A 51 10.72 -6.87 -8.09
C HIS A 51 9.84 -8.01 -8.62
N ASN A 52 10.02 -8.34 -9.89
CA ASN A 52 9.30 -9.41 -10.56
C ASN A 52 10.28 -10.18 -11.45
N GLU A 53 10.69 -11.34 -11.02
CA GLU A 53 11.54 -12.23 -11.80
C GLU A 53 10.72 -13.27 -12.57
N GLY A 54 10.95 -13.35 -13.85
CA GLY A 54 10.32 -14.35 -14.72
C GLY A 54 9.16 -13.83 -15.59
N ASP A 55 8.35 -14.74 -16.09
CA ASP A 55 7.18 -14.45 -16.93
C ASP A 55 5.88 -14.32 -16.08
N ASN A 56 5.98 -13.68 -14.93
CA ASN A 56 4.85 -13.52 -14.01
C ASN A 56 3.90 -12.40 -14.43
N ALA A 57 2.73 -12.38 -13.82
CA ALA A 57 1.79 -11.28 -13.99
C ALA A 57 2.41 -9.94 -13.56
N GLU A 58 1.96 -8.87 -14.17
CA GLU A 58 2.45 -7.52 -13.96
C GLU A 58 2.28 -7.03 -12.52
N ASN A 59 3.30 -6.41 -11.95
CA ASN A 59 3.21 -5.61 -10.76
C ASN A 59 2.84 -4.18 -11.13
N ASN A 60 1.80 -3.65 -10.55
CA ASN A 60 1.24 -2.35 -10.91
C ASN A 60 1.12 -1.43 -9.71
N ILE A 61 1.56 -0.19 -9.84
CA ILE A 61 1.30 0.92 -8.93
C ILE A 61 0.66 2.03 -9.74
N THR A 62 -0.57 2.35 -9.46
CA THR A 62 -1.31 3.43 -10.10
C THR A 62 -1.55 4.54 -9.09
N ILE A 63 -1.28 5.78 -9.48
CA ILE A 63 -1.56 6.97 -8.68
C ILE A 63 -2.60 7.79 -9.43
N ASP A 64 -3.80 7.86 -8.87
CA ASP A 64 -4.89 8.68 -9.41
C ASP A 64 -4.69 10.15 -9.07
N GLU A 65 -4.45 10.45 -7.81
CA GLU A 65 -4.18 11.80 -7.34
C GLU A 65 -3.45 11.77 -5.99
N MET A 66 -2.58 12.75 -5.79
CA MET A 66 -1.95 12.99 -4.49
C MET A 66 -1.81 14.49 -4.29
N SER A 67 -2.38 15.01 -3.20
CA SER A 67 -2.30 16.43 -2.86
C SER A 67 -2.07 16.63 -1.37
N GLY A 68 -1.48 17.78 -1.02
CA GLY A 68 -1.13 18.13 0.35
C GLY A 68 0.37 18.25 0.58
N THR A 69 0.78 18.44 1.82
CA THR A 69 2.16 18.65 2.23
C THR A 69 2.59 17.60 3.25
N GLY A 70 3.84 17.20 3.25
CA GLY A 70 4.39 16.27 4.24
C GLY A 70 4.01 14.79 4.03
N ASN A 71 3.31 14.44 2.98
CA ASN A 71 2.91 13.06 2.73
C ASN A 71 4.10 12.17 2.37
N GLY A 72 4.17 10.98 2.92
CA GLY A 72 5.18 9.97 2.64
C GLY A 72 4.58 8.65 2.18
N VAL A 73 5.05 8.10 1.06
CA VAL A 73 4.57 6.83 0.54
C VAL A 73 5.74 5.89 0.24
N LYS A 74 5.66 4.68 0.74
CA LYS A 74 6.58 3.58 0.42
C LYS A 74 5.79 2.37 -0.03
N ILE A 75 6.08 1.86 -1.20
CA ILE A 75 5.46 0.65 -1.74
C ILE A 75 6.54 -0.32 -2.19
N CYS A 76 6.40 -1.57 -1.77
CA CYS A 76 7.28 -2.65 -2.13
C CYS A 76 6.45 -3.84 -2.61
N GLN A 77 6.61 -4.19 -3.88
CA GLN A 77 5.97 -5.36 -4.51
C GLN A 77 7.04 -6.38 -4.91
N GLY A 78 6.90 -7.64 -4.48
CA GLY A 78 7.92 -8.66 -4.62
C GLY A 78 9.14 -8.46 -3.72
N CYS A 79 9.01 -7.68 -2.68
CA CYS A 79 10.06 -7.40 -1.72
C CYS A 79 9.48 -7.15 -0.32
N ALA A 80 10.31 -7.05 0.68
CA ALA A 80 9.91 -6.76 2.05
C ALA A 80 10.77 -5.63 2.63
N PHE A 81 10.17 -4.74 3.36
CA PHE A 81 10.89 -3.80 4.22
C PHE A 81 11.34 -4.52 5.50
N ASP A 82 12.54 -4.23 5.96
CA ASP A 82 13.01 -4.73 7.24
C ASP A 82 12.17 -4.16 8.40
N TYR A 83 11.62 -5.07 9.21
CA TYR A 83 10.88 -4.67 10.40
C TYR A 83 11.85 -4.34 11.54
N PRO A 84 11.72 -3.26 12.24
CA PRO A 84 10.49 -2.60 12.67
C PRO A 84 10.34 -1.12 12.28
N GLU A 85 9.16 -0.70 11.93
CA GLU A 85 8.51 0.57 12.26
C GLU A 85 9.31 1.89 12.17
N SER A 86 10.41 1.95 11.46
CA SER A 86 11.11 3.21 11.26
C SER A 86 11.10 3.61 9.79
N TYR A 87 10.33 4.62 9.45
CA TYR A 87 10.27 5.23 8.13
C TYR A 87 11.62 5.80 7.62
N THR A 88 12.69 5.65 8.39
CA THR A 88 14.00 6.27 8.11
C THR A 88 15.05 5.32 7.56
N ASN A 89 14.84 4.01 7.62
CA ASN A 89 15.79 3.04 7.07
C ASN A 89 15.27 2.50 5.75
N HIS A 90 16.06 2.68 4.72
CA HIS A 90 15.82 2.18 3.36
C HIS A 90 16.26 0.72 3.18
N ASP A 91 16.42 -0.04 4.26
CA ASP A 91 16.78 -1.44 4.17
C ASP A 91 15.53 -2.25 3.77
N TYR A 92 15.60 -2.87 2.63
CA TYR A 92 14.57 -3.76 2.12
C TYR A 92 15.22 -5.08 1.69
N TRP A 93 14.47 -6.16 1.86
CA TRP A 93 14.87 -7.47 1.39
C TRP A 93 14.21 -7.75 0.05
N TYR A 94 14.98 -8.17 -0.92
CA TYR A 94 14.41 -8.79 -2.11
C TYR A 94 13.94 -10.20 -1.76
N ASP A 95 12.74 -10.54 -2.13
CA ASP A 95 12.37 -11.93 -2.22
C ASP A 95 13.05 -12.50 -3.47
N THR A 96 13.80 -13.58 -3.32
CA THR A 96 14.49 -14.25 -4.45
C THR A 96 13.54 -15.11 -5.27
N TRP A 97 12.24 -14.98 -5.03
CA TRP A 97 11.21 -15.81 -5.65
C TRP A 97 10.48 -15.04 -6.75
N GLU A 98 10.00 -15.80 -7.73
CA GLU A 98 9.13 -15.29 -8.77
C GLU A 98 7.86 -14.69 -8.16
N ASP A 99 7.72 -13.38 -8.18
CA ASP A 99 6.66 -12.68 -7.47
C ASP A 99 6.04 -11.59 -8.34
N GLY A 100 4.78 -11.72 -8.67
CA GLY A 100 4.09 -10.79 -9.54
C GLY A 100 2.57 -10.81 -9.39
N GLY A 101 1.92 -9.91 -10.14
CA GLY A 101 0.48 -9.75 -10.12
C GLY A 101 -0.03 -8.85 -8.99
N HIS A 102 0.85 -8.13 -8.33
CA HIS A 102 0.47 -7.20 -7.27
C HIS A 102 -0.06 -5.89 -7.84
N SER A 103 -1.03 -5.32 -7.17
CA SER A 103 -1.64 -4.05 -7.55
C SER A 103 -1.80 -3.12 -6.35
N VAL A 104 -1.40 -1.88 -6.52
CA VAL A 104 -1.68 -0.78 -5.59
C VAL A 104 -2.29 0.36 -6.37
N ASN A 105 -3.41 0.88 -5.91
CA ASN A 105 -4.05 2.07 -6.45
C ASN A 105 -4.17 3.12 -5.35
N LEU A 106 -3.78 4.37 -5.65
CA LEU A 106 -3.68 5.44 -4.67
C LEU A 106 -4.46 6.68 -5.08
N THR A 107 -5.30 7.14 -4.19
CA THR A 107 -5.79 8.52 -4.14
C THR A 107 -5.57 9.04 -2.73
N MET A 108 -4.90 10.18 -2.58
CA MET A 108 -4.54 10.73 -1.28
C MET A 108 -4.69 12.26 -1.27
N TYR A 109 -5.46 12.75 -0.32
CA TYR A 109 -5.66 14.18 -0.08
C TYR A 109 -5.37 14.50 1.39
N GLY A 110 -4.74 15.65 1.66
CA GLY A 110 -4.45 16.11 3.01
C GLY A 110 -2.96 16.15 3.31
N ASP A 111 -2.63 16.56 4.53
CA ASP A 111 -1.26 16.83 4.97
C ASP A 111 -0.74 15.74 5.92
N ASN A 112 0.58 15.54 5.90
CA ASN A 112 1.32 14.67 6.83
C ASN A 112 0.85 13.20 6.86
N ASN A 113 0.30 12.68 5.80
CA ASN A 113 -0.10 11.29 5.75
C ASN A 113 1.08 10.36 5.44
N GLY A 114 1.15 9.24 6.13
CA GLY A 114 2.10 8.18 5.90
C GLY A 114 1.43 6.95 5.27
N LEU A 115 2.08 6.29 4.32
CA LEU A 115 1.64 5.03 3.75
C LEU A 115 2.84 4.11 3.53
N SER A 116 2.75 2.89 4.01
CA SER A 116 3.74 1.85 3.72
C SER A 116 3.04 0.56 3.33
N VAL A 117 3.17 0.15 2.08
CA VAL A 117 2.56 -1.09 1.56
C VAL A 117 3.65 -2.08 1.16
N GLN A 118 3.51 -3.30 1.63
CA GLN A 118 4.32 -4.42 1.21
C GLN A 118 3.43 -5.53 0.68
N GLN A 119 3.73 -6.02 -0.50
CA GLN A 119 3.04 -7.14 -1.15
C GLN A 119 4.07 -8.17 -1.64
N THR A 120 3.96 -9.41 -1.18
CA THR A 120 4.87 -10.48 -1.59
C THR A 120 4.22 -11.86 -1.47
N ASN A 121 4.40 -12.70 -2.46
CA ASN A 121 3.94 -14.09 -2.45
C ASN A 121 4.85 -15.04 -1.67
N GLN A 122 6.02 -14.61 -1.29
CA GLN A 122 6.99 -15.26 -0.41
C GLN A 122 7.15 -16.78 -0.63
N GLY A 123 7.82 -17.14 -1.70
CA GLY A 123 8.26 -18.52 -1.95
C GLY A 123 7.30 -19.40 -2.73
N ASN A 124 6.25 -18.86 -3.30
CA ASN A 124 5.36 -19.58 -4.19
C ASN A 124 5.28 -18.86 -5.53
N ALA A 125 5.84 -19.48 -6.56
CA ALA A 125 5.63 -19.06 -7.93
C ALA A 125 4.13 -19.11 -8.24
N GLY A 126 3.49 -17.96 -8.28
CA GLY A 126 2.06 -17.86 -8.55
C GLY A 126 1.64 -16.46 -8.94
N ASN A 127 0.73 -16.39 -9.88
CA ASN A 127 0.13 -15.13 -10.33
C ASN A 127 -1.05 -14.68 -9.43
N ASN A 128 -1.12 -15.16 -8.20
CA ASN A 128 -2.14 -14.77 -7.24
C ASN A 128 -1.72 -13.47 -6.55
N GLY A 129 -1.76 -12.38 -7.28
CA GLY A 129 -1.38 -11.09 -6.80
C GLY A 129 -2.23 -10.57 -5.64
N HIS A 130 -1.65 -9.70 -4.87
CA HIS A 130 -2.34 -8.95 -3.82
C HIS A 130 -2.84 -7.64 -4.38
N SER A 131 -4.00 -7.20 -3.95
CA SER A 131 -4.54 -5.89 -4.28
C SER A 131 -4.66 -5.05 -3.02
N PHE A 132 -4.37 -3.79 -3.16
CA PHE A 132 -4.57 -2.75 -2.16
C PHE A 132 -5.14 -1.52 -2.89
N ASP A 133 -6.22 -1.00 -2.40
CA ASP A 133 -6.83 0.24 -2.87
C ASP A 133 -6.89 1.20 -1.68
N LEU A 134 -6.63 2.45 -1.88
CA LEU A 134 -6.67 3.46 -0.84
C LEU A 134 -7.31 4.73 -1.39
N HIS A 135 -8.27 5.24 -0.70
CA HIS A 135 -8.85 6.56 -0.92
C HIS A 135 -8.78 7.33 0.39
N LEU A 136 -7.70 8.01 0.63
CA LEU A 136 -7.45 8.75 1.87
C LEU A 136 -7.79 10.23 1.66
N ALA A 137 -8.61 10.78 2.52
CA ALA A 137 -8.86 12.20 2.63
C ALA A 137 -8.84 12.59 4.12
N GLY A 138 -7.89 13.41 4.53
CA GLY A 138 -7.65 13.80 5.91
C GLY A 138 -6.18 14.03 6.20
N ASP A 139 -5.88 14.52 7.38
CA ASP A 139 -4.52 14.87 7.81
C ASP A 139 -4.00 13.91 8.87
N ASP A 140 -2.67 13.82 8.96
CA ASP A 140 -1.96 13.10 10.02
C ASP A 140 -2.35 11.60 10.13
N ASN A 141 -2.69 10.95 9.04
CA ASN A 141 -3.00 9.53 9.01
C ASN A 141 -1.74 8.69 8.71
N GLU A 142 -1.59 7.57 9.40
CA GLU A 142 -0.56 6.58 9.14
C GLU A 142 -1.19 5.23 8.82
N VAL A 143 -0.91 4.67 7.67
CA VAL A 143 -1.43 3.37 7.21
C VAL A 143 -0.27 2.45 6.89
N THR A 144 -0.22 1.28 7.46
CA THR A 144 0.67 0.20 7.05
C THR A 144 -0.18 -0.95 6.52
N ALA A 145 0.19 -1.58 5.45
CA ALA A 145 -0.45 -2.79 4.97
C ALA A 145 0.63 -3.81 4.58
N ILE A 146 0.54 -5.03 5.02
CA ILE A 146 1.46 -6.10 4.72
C ILE A 146 0.66 -7.29 4.21
N GLN A 147 0.79 -7.62 2.96
CA GLN A 147 0.14 -8.74 2.31
C GLN A 147 1.21 -9.76 1.92
N GLN A 148 1.15 -10.95 2.48
CA GLN A 148 2.20 -11.96 2.35
C GLN A 148 1.65 -13.32 1.96
N HIS A 149 2.52 -14.16 1.38
CA HIS A 149 2.27 -15.51 0.90
C HIS A 149 1.26 -15.59 -0.25
N ASP A 150 1.12 -16.78 -0.80
CA ASP A 150 0.19 -17.04 -1.89
C ASP A 150 -1.29 -16.90 -1.49
N GLY A 151 -2.17 -16.87 -2.46
CA GLY A 151 -3.59 -16.60 -2.28
C GLY A 151 -3.90 -15.11 -2.23
N ALA A 152 -4.96 -14.71 -2.90
CA ALA A 152 -5.32 -13.30 -3.06
C ALA A 152 -5.58 -12.60 -1.71
N LYS A 153 -4.97 -11.47 -1.52
CA LYS A 153 -5.17 -10.60 -0.34
C LYS A 153 -5.66 -9.25 -0.83
N THR A 154 -6.95 -9.05 -0.77
CA THR A 154 -7.56 -7.77 -1.14
C THR A 154 -7.68 -6.89 0.10
N ILE A 155 -7.56 -5.61 -0.01
CA ILE A 155 -7.94 -4.64 1.02
C ILE A 155 -9.02 -3.75 0.40
N ASP A 156 -9.02 -2.65 0.18
CA ASP A 156 -9.89 -1.52 -0.13
C ASP A 156 -9.90 -0.62 1.06
N LEU A 157 -9.63 0.39 1.38
CA LEU A 157 -9.51 1.07 2.67
C LEU A 157 -10.16 2.44 2.56
N THR A 158 -10.69 3.18 2.62
CA THR A 158 -11.18 4.56 2.59
C THR A 158 -10.93 5.24 3.94
N ILE A 159 -10.51 6.42 3.99
CA ILE A 159 -10.34 7.23 5.20
C ILE A 159 -10.84 8.63 4.87
N TYR A 160 -11.71 9.20 5.68
CA TYR A 160 -12.29 10.54 5.47
C TYR A 160 -12.01 11.51 6.62
N ASN A 161 -11.25 11.11 7.63
CA ASN A 161 -10.94 11.94 8.79
C ASN A 161 -9.46 11.90 9.15
N ASP A 162 -9.09 12.64 10.17
CA ASP A 162 -7.72 12.86 10.60
C ASP A 162 -7.29 11.88 11.69
N GLU A 163 -5.96 11.78 11.88
CA GLU A 163 -5.35 11.10 13.02
C GLU A 163 -5.71 9.60 13.13
N ASN A 164 -5.85 8.88 12.03
CA ASN A 164 -5.99 7.43 12.07
C ASN A 164 -4.61 6.75 11.99
N ASP A 165 -4.42 5.73 12.83
CA ASP A 165 -3.30 4.80 12.73
C ASP A 165 -3.86 3.43 12.36
N VAL A 166 -3.50 2.86 11.24
CA VAL A 166 -4.19 1.67 10.73
C VAL A 166 -3.29 0.49 10.65
N PHE A 167 -2.82 -0.33 10.62
CA PHE A 167 -1.80 -1.37 10.45
C PHE A 167 -2.29 -2.57 9.63
N ILE A 168 -3.00 -3.22 9.39
CA ILE A 168 -3.51 -4.41 8.67
C ILE A 168 -2.58 -5.64 8.77
N ARG A 169 -2.15 -6.34 7.93
CA ARG A 169 -1.22 -7.47 7.78
C ARG A 169 -1.80 -8.69 7.07
N GLN A 170 -2.62 -9.23 6.75
CA GLN A 170 -3.12 -10.41 5.99
C GLN A 170 -2.07 -11.49 5.71
N LYS A 171 -1.63 -12.30 6.38
CA LYS A 171 -0.65 -13.38 6.16
C LYS A 171 -1.37 -14.73 5.88
N GLY A 172 -0.69 -15.73 5.38
CA GLY A 172 -1.15 -17.10 5.26
C GLY A 172 -1.00 -17.68 3.87
N SER A 173 -0.32 -18.81 3.78
CA SER A 173 -0.13 -19.55 2.54
C SER A 173 -1.45 -20.12 2.04
N GLY A 174 -1.78 -19.85 0.79
CA GLY A 174 -2.99 -20.34 0.14
C GLY A 174 -4.31 -19.76 0.64
N ALA A 175 -4.30 -18.96 1.70
CA ALA A 175 -5.52 -18.37 2.23
C ALA A 175 -5.91 -17.09 1.48
N THR A 176 -7.18 -16.97 1.12
CA THR A 176 -7.73 -15.74 0.57
C THR A 176 -8.28 -14.87 1.69
N HIS A 177 -7.81 -13.63 1.73
CA HIS A 177 -8.29 -12.64 2.68
C HIS A 177 -8.94 -11.47 1.95
N ASN A 178 -9.88 -10.87 2.61
CA ASN A 178 -10.50 -9.63 2.18
C ASN A 178 -10.66 -8.72 3.41
N ALA A 179 -10.48 -7.45 3.27
CA ALA A 179 -10.75 -6.46 4.28
C ALA A 179 -11.25 -5.20 3.58
N THR A 180 -12.48 -4.83 3.76
CA THR A 180 -12.99 -3.52 3.36
C THR A 180 -13.11 -2.69 4.62
N ILE A 181 -12.44 -1.60 4.71
CA ILE A 181 -12.37 -0.78 5.91
C ILE A 181 -12.68 0.66 5.51
N GLU A 182 -13.64 1.25 6.11
CA GLU A 182 -13.97 2.66 5.98
C GLU A 182 -13.88 3.29 7.37
N LEU A 183 -13.05 4.27 7.52
CA LEU A 183 -12.88 5.01 8.77
C LEU A 183 -13.38 6.43 8.55
N ASP A 184 -14.25 6.87 9.40
CA ASP A 184 -14.86 8.19 9.34
C ASP A 184 -15.08 8.71 10.77
N GLY A 185 -15.48 9.95 10.92
CA GLY A 185 -15.84 10.50 12.22
C GLY A 185 -15.18 11.82 12.54
N THR A 186 -15.30 12.23 13.78
CA THR A 186 -14.72 13.48 14.29
C THR A 186 -13.34 13.28 14.90
N TYR A 187 -13.01 12.06 15.28
CA TYR A 187 -11.74 11.70 15.94
C TYR A 187 -11.11 10.50 15.27
N GLY A 188 -9.81 10.38 15.34
CA GLY A 188 -9.06 9.29 14.76
C GLY A 188 -9.37 7.91 15.36
N THR A 189 -9.04 6.87 14.63
CA THR A 189 -9.22 5.48 15.04
C THR A 189 -7.91 4.71 14.95
N ASP A 190 -7.48 4.11 16.06
CA ASP A 190 -6.48 3.05 16.01
C ASP A 190 -7.16 1.76 15.52
N LEU A 191 -6.65 1.17 14.47
CA LEU A 191 -7.16 -0.10 14.01
C LEU A 191 -6.02 -1.12 13.96
N THR A 192 -6.10 -2.30 14.19
CA THR A 192 -5.10 -3.33 13.90
C THR A 192 -5.75 -4.46 13.20
N LEU A 193 -5.79 -5.02 12.26
CA LEU A 193 -6.55 -6.15 11.71
C LEU A 193 -5.75 -7.43 11.75
N LYS A 194 -5.03 -8.02 11.29
CA LYS A 194 -4.11 -9.16 11.20
C LYS A 194 -4.51 -10.34 10.30
N GLN A 195 -5.56 -11.01 10.37
CA GLN A 195 -6.06 -12.19 9.61
C GLN A 195 -5.10 -13.42 9.54
N PHE A 196 -4.32 -13.97 9.32
CA PHE A 196 -3.33 -15.06 9.30
C PHE A 196 -3.58 -16.25 8.33
N ASN A 197 -3.88 -17.45 8.81
CA ASN A 197 -3.68 -18.67 8.03
C ASN A 197 -4.95 -19.28 7.45
N SER A 198 -6.10 -18.75 7.80
CA SER A 198 -7.40 -19.21 7.31
C SER A 198 -8.02 -18.17 6.40
N THR A 199 -8.75 -18.59 5.38
CA THR A 199 -9.54 -17.67 4.55
C THR A 199 -10.48 -16.86 5.41
N SER A 200 -10.39 -15.55 5.35
CA SER A 200 -11.09 -14.63 6.24
C SER A 200 -11.60 -13.42 5.48
N THR A 201 -12.81 -13.03 5.78
CA THR A 201 -13.40 -11.78 5.27
C THR A 201 -13.72 -10.87 6.44
N TYR A 202 -13.43 -9.61 6.30
CA TYR A 202 -13.74 -8.59 7.30
C TYR A 202 -14.24 -7.33 6.59
N THR A 203 -15.27 -6.74 7.12
CA THR A 203 -15.78 -5.45 6.68
C THR A 203 -16.06 -4.59 7.90
N LEU A 204 -15.53 -3.40 7.93
CA LEU A 204 -15.71 -2.43 8.99
C LEU A 204 -16.18 -1.11 8.40
N TYR A 205 -17.15 -0.51 9.03
CA TYR A 205 -17.51 0.89 8.86
C TYR A 205 -17.43 1.55 10.23
N GLN A 206 -16.37 2.30 10.47
CA GLN A 206 -16.10 2.95 11.75
C GLN A 206 -16.37 4.45 11.64
N ASN A 207 -17.25 4.96 12.48
CA ASN A 207 -17.47 6.37 12.65
C ASN A 207 -17.12 6.75 14.10
N CYS A 208 -15.96 7.36 14.30
CA CYS A 208 -15.45 7.69 15.61
C CYS A 208 -15.94 9.05 16.08
N LEU A 209 -16.83 9.07 17.05
CA LEU A 209 -17.38 10.28 17.69
C LEU A 209 -16.89 10.46 19.13
N THR A 210 -16.02 9.60 19.61
CA THR A 210 -15.53 9.60 20.99
C THR A 210 -14.32 10.53 21.13
N VAL A 211 -14.40 11.48 22.03
CA VAL A 211 -13.29 12.35 22.37
C VAL A 211 -12.09 11.52 22.84
N GLY A 212 -10.96 11.70 22.20
CA GLY A 212 -9.75 10.93 22.47
C GLY A 212 -9.57 9.71 21.57
N GLY A 213 -10.43 9.56 20.55
CA GLY A 213 -10.27 8.53 19.54
C GLY A 213 -11.01 7.21 19.84
N CYS A 214 -11.00 6.34 18.86
CA CYS A 214 -11.55 4.98 18.94
C CYS A 214 -10.44 3.95 18.74
N SER A 215 -10.67 2.73 19.19
CA SER A 215 -9.74 1.63 18.95
C SER A 215 -10.48 0.40 18.49
N VAL A 216 -9.99 -0.26 17.46
CA VAL A 216 -10.50 -1.52 16.94
C VAL A 216 -9.35 -2.50 16.80
N THR A 217 -9.46 -3.67 17.36
CA THR A 217 -8.48 -4.73 17.13
C THR A 217 -9.21 -5.98 16.67
N VAL A 218 -8.85 -6.51 15.54
CA VAL A 218 -9.39 -7.75 15.00
C VAL A 218 -8.23 -8.73 14.86
N THR A 219 -8.39 -9.95 15.18
CA THR A 219 -7.41 -11.00 14.91
C THR A 219 -8.20 -12.24 14.52
N GLN A 220 -8.20 -12.58 13.27
CA GLN A 220 -8.74 -13.84 12.78
C GLN A 220 -7.54 -14.81 12.68
N GLN A 221 -7.61 -16.08 12.84
CA GLN A 221 -6.47 -16.99 12.81
C GLN A 221 -6.72 -18.19 11.91
#